data_da61b9efb28537641f1abc5ae2bb970c
#
_entry.id   da61b9efb28537641f1abc5ae2bb970c
#
_cell.length_a   1.000
_cell.length_b   1.000
_cell.length_c   1.000
_cell.angle_alpha   90.00
_cell.angle_beta   90.00
_cell.angle_gamma   90.00
#
_symmetry.space_group_name_H-M   'P 1'
#
loop_
_entity.id
_entity.type
_entity.pdbx_description
1 polymer ?
#
loop_
_entity_poly.entity_id
_entity_poly.type
_entity_poly.pdbx_seq_one_letter_code
_entity_poly.pdbx_strand_id
1 'polypeptide(L)'
;MPWAIDLWMVLRNRLEPSERAAFFIDKKKIMYYNKNTVVYLDGKWVKSKETSASLYGQSLHYGLGVFEGIRSYKTEDGPMIFKAREHFERLHYSARKMHINLPYTVDELTELSYELLHRNNLEDAYIRPLVYLGENMSLQTDKQSHVLLCAWEWERYLGDGQLNVMTSSFQRPNPKSCFVEAKVTGHYTNSILATNQAKRAGYDEALLLDMNGHVAEGSGANFFYEKDNILFTAPKGNILQGITRQTIFELAKEFGYQVVEKYFTPKDVYQADGAFFTGTAAEVAGIKSIDY
;
A
#
# COMPACT_ATOMS: atom_id res chain seq x y z
N MET A 1 6.63 -8.89 -17.70
CA MET A 1 6.04 -8.68 -16.35
C MET A 1 4.54 -8.92 -16.46
N PRO A 2 3.93 -9.88 -15.76
CA PRO A 2 2.51 -10.28 -15.92
C PRO A 2 1.52 -9.12 -15.75
N TRP A 3 1.77 -8.24 -14.81
CA TRP A 3 0.90 -7.09 -14.49
C TRP A 3 0.92 -5.94 -15.52
N ALA A 4 1.95 -5.83 -16.35
CA ALA A 4 1.96 -4.86 -17.46
C ALA A 4 0.93 -5.24 -18.53
N ILE A 5 0.65 -6.54 -18.69
CA ILE A 5 -0.40 -7.07 -19.56
C ILE A 5 -1.78 -6.73 -18.99
N ASP A 6 -1.93 -6.78 -17.66
CA ASP A 6 -3.19 -6.44 -16.99
C ASP A 6 -3.51 -4.94 -17.11
N LEU A 7 -2.51 -4.06 -17.05
CA LEU A 7 -2.71 -2.62 -17.29
C LEU A 7 -3.20 -2.37 -18.72
N TRP A 8 -2.62 -3.08 -19.70
CA TRP A 8 -3.03 -2.99 -21.11
C TRP A 8 -4.48 -3.49 -21.31
N MET A 9 -4.90 -4.55 -20.58
CA MET A 9 -6.28 -5.05 -20.60
C MET A 9 -7.26 -4.08 -19.91
N VAL A 10 -6.88 -3.46 -18.80
CA VAL A 10 -7.72 -2.45 -18.10
C VAL A 10 -7.96 -1.22 -18.98
N LEU A 11 -6.94 -0.79 -19.73
CA LEU A 11 -7.04 0.37 -20.64
C LEU A 11 -7.76 0.04 -21.96
N ARG A 12 -7.85 -1.24 -22.37
CA ARG A 12 -8.46 -1.66 -23.66
C ARG A 12 -9.85 -2.25 -23.55
N ASN A 13 -10.25 -2.79 -22.42
CA ASN A 13 -11.55 -3.45 -22.25
C ASN A 13 -12.65 -2.45 -21.83
N ARG A 14 -13.33 -1.89 -22.82
CA ARG A 14 -14.73 -1.48 -22.68
C ARG A 14 -15.57 -2.74 -22.52
N LEU A 15 -15.72 -3.25 -21.28
CA LEU A 15 -16.47 -4.49 -21.03
C LEU A 15 -17.97 -4.24 -20.98
N GLU A 16 -18.69 -5.06 -21.72
CA GLU A 16 -20.15 -5.22 -21.67
C GLU A 16 -20.62 -5.80 -20.33
N PRO A 17 -21.82 -5.45 -19.84
CA PRO A 17 -22.32 -5.94 -18.57
C PRO A 17 -22.99 -7.31 -18.73
N SER A 18 -22.39 -8.36 -18.19
CA SER A 18 -23.12 -9.62 -17.99
C SER A 18 -22.72 -10.34 -16.71
N GLU A 19 -23.78 -10.66 -15.95
CA GLU A 19 -23.95 -11.71 -14.96
C GLU A 19 -23.45 -11.48 -13.52
N ARG A 20 -24.45 -11.15 -12.68
CA ARG A 20 -24.40 -11.23 -11.22
C ARG A 20 -24.48 -12.71 -10.80
N ALA A 21 -23.39 -13.25 -10.31
CA ALA A 21 -23.42 -14.38 -9.40
C ALA A 21 -22.81 -13.93 -8.08
N ALA A 22 -23.64 -13.74 -7.06
CA ALA A 22 -23.18 -13.53 -5.70
C ALA A 22 -22.62 -14.86 -5.17
N PHE A 23 -21.34 -15.10 -5.35
CA PHE A 23 -20.62 -16.14 -4.63
C PHE A 23 -20.21 -15.57 -3.27
N PHE A 24 -20.79 -16.07 -2.20
CA PHE A 24 -20.20 -16.00 -0.88
C PHE A 24 -18.92 -16.85 -0.91
N ILE A 25 -17.81 -16.26 -1.25
CA ILE A 25 -16.50 -16.87 -1.05
C ILE A 25 -16.23 -16.78 0.44
N ASP A 26 -16.24 -17.92 1.09
CA ASP A 26 -15.71 -18.08 2.46
C ASP A 26 -14.24 -17.62 2.41
N LYS A 27 -13.98 -16.41 2.92
CA LYS A 27 -12.63 -15.84 2.87
C LYS A 27 -11.74 -16.73 3.72
N LYS A 28 -10.97 -17.60 3.07
CA LYS A 28 -9.90 -18.36 3.72
C LYS A 28 -9.16 -17.42 4.65
N LYS A 29 -9.14 -17.73 5.96
CA LYS A 29 -8.45 -16.91 6.95
C LYS A 29 -6.97 -16.84 6.55
N ILE A 30 -6.50 -15.66 6.18
CA ILE A 30 -5.10 -15.45 5.80
C ILE A 30 -4.24 -15.85 7.00
N MET A 31 -3.35 -16.79 6.78
CA MET A 31 -2.41 -17.24 7.80
C MET A 31 -1.06 -16.58 7.55
N TYR A 32 -0.80 -15.50 8.30
CA TYR A 32 0.43 -14.70 8.14
C TYR A 32 1.70 -15.44 8.56
N TYR A 33 1.60 -16.43 9.45
CA TYR A 33 2.74 -17.22 9.93
C TYR A 33 2.28 -18.57 10.46
N ASN A 34 3.21 -19.53 10.52
CA ASN A 34 3.06 -20.84 11.11
C ASN A 34 4.25 -21.13 12.06
N LYS A 35 4.31 -22.35 12.61
CA LYS A 35 5.36 -22.75 13.56
C LYS A 35 6.80 -22.69 13.00
N ASN A 36 6.95 -22.71 11.68
CA ASN A 36 8.24 -22.72 11.00
C ASN A 36 8.67 -21.33 10.50
N THR A 37 7.72 -20.37 10.41
CA THR A 37 7.98 -19.03 9.89
C THR A 37 9.13 -18.35 10.63
N VAL A 38 10.11 -17.86 9.89
CA VAL A 38 11.27 -17.12 10.37
C VAL A 38 11.08 -15.65 10.04
N VAL A 39 11.40 -14.78 10.98
CA VAL A 39 11.47 -13.33 10.78
C VAL A 39 12.87 -12.82 11.11
N TYR A 40 13.23 -11.68 10.56
CA TYR A 40 14.40 -10.93 10.98
C TYR A 40 13.98 -9.88 12.01
N LEU A 41 14.61 -9.88 13.18
CA LEU A 41 14.35 -8.91 14.24
C LEU A 41 15.68 -8.49 14.88
N ASP A 42 16.02 -7.21 14.76
CA ASP A 42 17.17 -6.58 15.43
C ASP A 42 18.48 -7.35 15.26
N GLY A 43 18.85 -7.71 14.03
CA GLY A 43 20.10 -8.41 13.73
C GLY A 43 20.02 -9.93 13.86
N LYS A 44 18.84 -10.52 14.17
CA LYS A 44 18.71 -11.95 14.41
C LYS A 44 17.57 -12.57 13.58
N TRP A 45 17.83 -13.78 13.11
CA TRP A 45 16.81 -14.66 12.53
C TRP A 45 16.16 -15.47 13.64
N VAL A 46 14.85 -15.29 13.85
CA VAL A 46 14.11 -15.92 14.94
C VAL A 46 12.79 -16.51 14.44
N LYS A 47 12.26 -17.51 15.11
CA LYS A 47 10.92 -18.02 14.81
C LYS A 47 9.88 -16.95 15.17
N SER A 48 8.93 -16.70 14.28
CA SER A 48 7.89 -15.68 14.49
C SER A 48 7.14 -15.86 15.82
N LYS A 49 6.84 -17.10 16.20
CA LYS A 49 6.17 -17.43 17.47
C LYS A 49 6.99 -17.15 18.73
N GLU A 50 8.30 -16.95 18.60
CA GLU A 50 9.24 -16.70 19.70
C GLU A 50 9.54 -15.22 19.87
N THR A 51 8.98 -14.36 19.00
CA THR A 51 9.10 -12.92 19.09
C THR A 51 8.03 -12.34 20.03
N SER A 52 8.38 -11.23 20.69
CA SER A 52 7.47 -10.47 21.53
C SER A 52 7.76 -8.97 21.39
N ALA A 53 6.78 -8.15 21.68
CA ALA A 53 6.94 -6.71 21.81
C ALA A 53 6.47 -6.27 23.21
N SER A 54 7.10 -5.23 23.73
CA SER A 54 6.69 -4.68 25.03
C SER A 54 5.29 -4.08 24.93
N LEU A 55 4.46 -4.37 25.96
CA LEU A 55 3.16 -3.72 26.11
C LEU A 55 3.28 -2.22 26.45
N TYR A 56 4.45 -1.76 26.86
CA TYR A 56 4.75 -0.34 27.10
C TYR A 56 5.42 0.33 25.90
N GLY A 57 5.35 -0.30 24.73
CA GLY A 57 5.94 0.20 23.49
C GLY A 57 5.27 1.47 22.97
N GLN A 58 6.06 2.50 22.66
CA GLN A 58 5.55 3.76 22.13
C GLN A 58 4.78 3.56 20.82
N SER A 59 5.23 2.68 19.95
CA SER A 59 4.52 2.35 18.72
C SER A 59 3.14 1.72 18.97
N LEU A 60 3.02 0.90 20.02
CA LEU A 60 1.75 0.26 20.37
C LEU A 60 0.72 1.27 20.88
N HIS A 61 1.16 2.22 21.72
CA HIS A 61 0.25 3.20 22.35
C HIS A 61 -0.06 4.40 21.47
N TYR A 62 0.94 4.88 20.69
CA TYR A 62 0.84 6.16 19.98
C TYR A 62 0.96 6.02 18.46
N GLY A 63 1.10 4.81 17.94
CA GLY A 63 1.18 4.56 16.50
C GLY A 63 2.44 5.09 15.83
N LEU A 64 3.50 5.40 16.58
CA LEU A 64 4.74 5.91 16.06
C LEU A 64 5.65 4.77 15.57
N GLY A 65 5.58 4.49 14.30
CA GLY A 65 6.40 3.55 13.57
C GLY A 65 6.29 3.81 12.08
N VAL A 66 7.20 3.29 11.30
CA VAL A 66 7.19 3.40 9.84
C VAL A 66 7.32 2.02 9.22
N PHE A 67 6.70 1.82 8.08
CA PHE A 67 6.71 0.49 7.45
C PHE A 67 6.72 0.59 5.92
N GLU A 68 7.01 -0.54 5.30
CA GLU A 68 6.82 -0.73 3.88
C GLU A 68 5.95 -1.95 3.58
N GLY A 69 5.45 -1.98 2.37
CA GLY A 69 4.83 -3.15 1.77
C GLY A 69 5.47 -3.36 0.43
N ILE A 70 6.11 -4.50 0.23
CA ILE A 70 6.91 -4.82 -0.95
C ILE A 70 6.44 -6.17 -1.47
N ARG A 71 6.33 -6.33 -2.79
CA ARG A 71 6.05 -7.63 -3.38
C ARG A 71 7.30 -8.25 -3.98
N SER A 72 7.40 -9.56 -3.81
CA SER A 72 8.22 -10.40 -4.66
C SER A 72 7.32 -11.19 -5.61
N TYR A 73 7.85 -11.46 -6.79
CA TYR A 73 7.20 -12.24 -7.83
C TYR A 73 8.10 -13.40 -8.23
N LYS A 74 7.51 -14.57 -8.44
CA LYS A 74 8.20 -15.72 -8.98
C LYS A 74 8.65 -15.43 -10.41
N THR A 75 9.92 -15.73 -10.71
CA THR A 75 10.48 -15.71 -12.06
C THR A 75 11.22 -17.02 -12.36
N GLU A 76 11.68 -17.19 -13.59
CA GLU A 76 12.52 -18.35 -13.96
C GLU A 76 13.84 -18.39 -13.20
N ASP A 77 14.35 -17.22 -12.82
CA ASP A 77 15.62 -17.06 -12.07
C ASP A 77 15.42 -17.02 -10.53
N GLY A 78 14.22 -17.31 -10.05
CA GLY A 78 13.85 -17.24 -8.63
C GLY A 78 12.99 -16.00 -8.28
N PRO A 79 12.78 -15.72 -6.99
CA PRO A 79 11.95 -14.60 -6.58
C PRO A 79 12.62 -13.27 -6.91
N MET A 80 11.85 -12.34 -7.52
CA MET A 80 12.31 -10.98 -7.81
C MET A 80 11.51 -9.98 -6.97
N ILE A 81 12.19 -9.23 -6.11
CA ILE A 81 11.60 -8.16 -5.32
C ILE A 81 11.41 -6.93 -6.20
N PHE A 82 10.16 -6.52 -6.38
CA PHE A 82 9.82 -5.40 -7.25
C PHE A 82 10.16 -4.06 -6.59
N LYS A 83 10.97 -3.24 -7.27
CA LYS A 83 11.33 -1.87 -6.83
C LYS A 83 11.86 -1.83 -5.39
N ALA A 84 12.68 -2.81 -4.99
CA ALA A 84 13.23 -2.93 -3.63
C ALA A 84 13.91 -1.63 -3.18
N ARG A 85 14.78 -1.06 -4.02
CA ARG A 85 15.52 0.17 -3.73
C ARG A 85 14.59 1.33 -3.41
N GLU A 86 13.61 1.58 -4.26
CA GLU A 86 12.63 2.68 -4.10
C GLU A 86 11.80 2.51 -2.81
N HIS A 87 11.44 1.27 -2.46
CA HIS A 87 10.74 0.98 -1.21
C HIS A 87 11.62 1.27 0.01
N PHE A 88 12.86 0.84 0.03
CA PHE A 88 13.74 1.09 1.17
C PHE A 88 14.21 2.54 1.26
N GLU A 89 14.38 3.23 0.14
CA GLU A 89 14.59 4.69 0.13
C GLU A 89 13.39 5.43 0.75
N ARG A 90 12.14 5.00 0.46
CA ARG A 90 10.94 5.57 1.08
C ARG A 90 10.82 5.20 2.56
N LEU A 91 11.23 4.00 2.97
CA LEU A 91 11.31 3.63 4.39
C LEU A 91 12.26 4.57 5.14
N HIS A 92 13.44 4.83 4.59
CA HIS A 92 14.39 5.80 5.13
C HIS A 92 13.84 7.23 5.17
N TYR A 93 13.16 7.65 4.10
CA TYR A 93 12.47 8.94 4.07
C TYR A 93 11.45 9.03 5.22
N SER A 94 10.61 8.03 5.38
CA SER A 94 9.58 7.97 6.42
C SER A 94 10.20 7.99 7.82
N ALA A 95 11.25 7.20 8.05
CA ALA A 95 11.96 7.15 9.31
C ALA A 95 12.57 8.51 9.68
N ARG A 96 13.26 9.18 8.73
CA ARG A 96 13.82 10.52 8.96
C ARG A 96 12.75 11.55 9.29
N LYS A 97 11.61 11.56 8.58
CA LYS A 97 10.49 12.48 8.85
C LYS A 97 9.92 12.31 10.26
N MET A 98 9.92 11.06 10.75
CA MET A 98 9.39 10.73 12.08
C MET A 98 10.47 10.71 13.17
N HIS A 99 11.71 11.15 12.87
CA HIS A 99 12.85 11.11 13.77
C HIS A 99 13.17 9.73 14.34
N ILE A 100 12.86 8.69 13.58
CA ILE A 100 13.14 7.28 13.92
C ILE A 100 14.51 6.91 13.33
N ASN A 101 15.38 6.32 14.15
CA ASN A 101 16.65 5.78 13.67
C ASN A 101 16.44 4.47 12.90
N LEU A 102 16.99 4.38 11.70
CA LEU A 102 17.02 3.15 10.89
C LEU A 102 18.48 2.82 10.58
N PRO A 103 19.09 1.89 11.33
CA PRO A 103 20.55 1.66 11.28
C PRO A 103 21.01 0.73 10.15
N TYR A 104 20.16 0.43 9.18
CA TYR A 104 20.45 -0.40 8.02
C TYR A 104 20.48 0.44 6.75
N THR A 105 21.37 0.13 5.83
CA THR A 105 21.38 0.71 4.48
C THR A 105 20.27 0.11 3.60
N VAL A 106 20.01 0.73 2.47
CA VAL A 106 19.06 0.22 1.45
C VAL A 106 19.50 -1.15 0.93
N ASP A 107 20.80 -1.32 0.70
CA ASP A 107 21.35 -2.56 0.16
C ASP A 107 21.27 -3.69 1.19
N GLU A 108 21.62 -3.45 2.46
CA GLU A 108 21.47 -4.42 3.55
C GLU A 108 20.01 -4.87 3.72
N LEU A 109 19.05 -3.94 3.69
CA LEU A 109 17.62 -4.28 3.80
C LEU A 109 17.14 -5.09 2.59
N THR A 110 17.69 -4.82 1.41
CA THR A 110 17.39 -5.60 0.20
C THR A 110 17.93 -7.03 0.32
N GLU A 111 19.18 -7.20 0.70
CA GLU A 111 19.79 -8.51 0.92
C GLU A 111 19.07 -9.32 2.00
N LEU A 112 18.76 -8.71 3.14
CA LEU A 112 17.99 -9.32 4.21
C LEU A 112 16.57 -9.74 3.75
N SER A 113 15.96 -9.01 2.83
CA SER A 113 14.65 -9.37 2.28
C SER A 113 14.73 -10.60 1.37
N TYR A 114 15.77 -10.74 0.55
CA TYR A 114 15.99 -11.96 -0.22
C TYR A 114 16.29 -13.17 0.68
N GLU A 115 17.11 -13.00 1.70
CA GLU A 115 17.39 -14.03 2.68
C GLU A 115 16.12 -14.44 3.46
N LEU A 116 15.25 -13.48 3.79
CA LEU A 116 13.93 -13.74 4.41
C LEU A 116 13.05 -14.62 3.53
N LEU A 117 12.98 -14.33 2.24
CA LEU A 117 12.24 -15.15 1.28
C LEU A 117 12.80 -16.56 1.20
N HIS A 118 14.10 -16.70 1.07
CA HIS A 118 14.78 -17.99 1.03
C HIS A 118 14.52 -18.83 2.29
N ARG A 119 14.67 -18.27 3.50
CA ARG A 119 14.45 -18.97 4.78
C ARG A 119 13.01 -19.45 4.98
N ASN A 120 12.06 -18.82 4.33
CA ASN A 120 10.64 -19.17 4.41
C ASN A 120 10.14 -19.94 3.17
N ASN A 121 10.99 -20.22 2.18
CA ASN A 121 10.63 -20.84 0.89
C ASN A 121 9.49 -20.09 0.18
N LEU A 122 9.58 -18.75 0.15
CA LEU A 122 8.60 -17.86 -0.47
C LEU A 122 9.15 -17.34 -1.81
N GLU A 123 8.29 -17.34 -2.84
CA GLU A 123 8.59 -16.78 -4.16
C GLU A 123 7.64 -15.61 -4.47
N ASP A 124 6.34 -15.88 -4.56
CA ASP A 124 5.28 -14.86 -4.63
C ASP A 124 4.88 -14.46 -3.23
N ALA A 125 5.35 -13.32 -2.76
CA ALA A 125 5.15 -12.94 -1.37
C ALA A 125 4.97 -11.44 -1.18
N TYR A 126 4.39 -11.11 -0.03
CA TYR A 126 4.35 -9.76 0.49
C TYR A 126 5.34 -9.63 1.65
N ILE A 127 6.27 -8.70 1.52
CA ILE A 127 7.30 -8.40 2.52
C ILE A 127 6.88 -7.15 3.28
N ARG A 128 6.93 -7.22 4.61
CA ARG A 128 6.60 -6.13 5.53
C ARG A 128 7.81 -5.75 6.38
N PRO A 129 8.61 -4.80 5.92
CA PRO A 129 9.54 -4.10 6.80
C PRO A 129 8.76 -3.19 7.76
N LEU A 130 9.11 -3.23 9.04
CA LEU A 130 8.56 -2.37 10.08
C LEU A 130 9.68 -1.85 10.95
N VAL A 131 9.75 -0.54 11.13
CA VAL A 131 10.63 0.10 12.10
C VAL A 131 9.74 0.70 13.18
N TYR A 132 9.90 0.23 14.41
CA TYR A 132 9.04 0.59 15.52
C TYR A 132 9.84 0.98 16.77
N LEU A 133 9.19 1.65 17.69
CA LEU A 133 9.78 2.10 18.95
C LEU A 133 9.30 1.23 20.10
N GLY A 134 10.24 0.86 20.96
CA GLY A 134 10.01 0.04 22.15
C GLY A 134 9.43 0.81 23.32
N GLU A 135 9.90 0.47 24.51
CA GLU A 135 9.38 0.99 25.79
C GLU A 135 9.64 2.50 25.93
N ASN A 136 8.60 3.27 25.79
CA ASN A 136 8.60 4.70 26.03
C ASN A 136 7.15 5.22 26.11
N MET A 137 6.73 5.65 27.30
CA MET A 137 5.41 6.23 27.50
C MET A 137 5.39 7.76 27.43
N SER A 138 6.51 8.39 27.04
CA SER A 138 6.57 9.84 26.83
C SER A 138 6.17 10.21 25.39
N LEU A 139 5.92 11.50 25.14
CA LEU A 139 5.65 12.04 23.80
C LEU A 139 6.93 12.48 23.07
N GLN A 140 8.11 12.15 23.59
CA GLN A 140 9.38 12.35 22.92
C GLN A 140 9.82 11.05 22.26
N THR A 141 10.34 11.14 21.03
CA THR A 141 10.88 10.00 20.31
C THR A 141 12.14 9.48 20.99
N ASP A 142 12.22 8.18 21.25
CA ASP A 142 13.46 7.54 21.69
C ASP A 142 14.42 7.36 20.50
N LYS A 143 15.70 7.24 20.82
CA LYS A 143 16.75 6.91 19.84
C LYS A 143 16.78 5.43 19.51
N GLN A 144 16.28 4.57 20.38
CA GLN A 144 16.26 3.13 20.18
C GLN A 144 15.04 2.73 19.36
N SER A 145 15.31 2.18 18.19
CA SER A 145 14.31 1.60 17.31
C SER A 145 14.54 0.09 17.16
N HIS A 146 13.48 -0.60 16.80
CA HIS A 146 13.51 -2.02 16.44
C HIS A 146 13.21 -2.17 14.95
N VAL A 147 13.90 -3.10 14.28
CA VAL A 147 13.71 -3.37 12.85
C VAL A 147 13.24 -4.80 12.67
N LEU A 148 12.02 -4.96 12.17
CA LEU A 148 11.39 -6.24 11.84
C LEU A 148 11.26 -6.37 10.32
N LEU A 149 11.68 -7.51 9.77
CA LEU A 149 11.27 -7.94 8.43
C LEU A 149 10.48 -9.25 8.57
N CYS A 150 9.26 -9.25 8.04
CA CYS A 150 8.44 -10.45 7.93
C CYS A 150 7.84 -10.56 6.52
N ALA A 151 7.50 -11.79 6.10
CA ALA A 151 6.91 -12.04 4.79
C ALA A 151 5.90 -13.18 4.87
N TRP A 152 4.92 -13.14 3.96
CA TRP A 152 3.89 -14.17 3.80
C TRP A 152 3.38 -14.21 2.37
N GLU A 153 2.81 -15.33 1.97
CA GLU A 153 2.05 -15.42 0.73
C GLU A 153 0.80 -14.55 0.82
N TRP A 154 0.59 -13.71 -0.18
CA TRP A 154 -0.59 -12.86 -0.22
C TRP A 154 -1.11 -12.71 -1.66
N GLU A 155 -2.33 -13.15 -1.87
CA GLU A 155 -3.07 -12.92 -3.10
C GLU A 155 -3.36 -11.42 -3.29
N ARG A 156 -3.95 -11.01 -4.41
CA ARG A 156 -4.31 -9.59 -4.65
C ARG A 156 -5.24 -9.09 -3.55
N TYR A 157 -4.83 -8.04 -2.88
CA TYR A 157 -5.53 -7.49 -1.70
C TYR A 157 -6.98 -7.08 -1.99
N LEU A 158 -7.25 -6.51 -3.18
CA LEU A 158 -8.58 -6.06 -3.60
C LEU A 158 -9.33 -7.10 -4.46
N GLY A 159 -8.75 -8.30 -4.68
CA GLY A 159 -9.31 -9.35 -5.52
C GLY A 159 -9.07 -9.09 -7.02
N ASP A 160 -9.65 -9.95 -7.87
CA ASP A 160 -9.44 -9.92 -9.33
C ASP A 160 -10.58 -9.19 -10.08
N GLY A 161 -11.61 -8.72 -9.37
CA GLY A 161 -12.77 -8.02 -9.94
C GLY A 161 -12.60 -6.50 -9.94
N GLN A 162 -13.46 -5.84 -10.73
CA GLN A 162 -13.60 -4.39 -10.63
C GLN A 162 -14.34 -3.99 -9.35
N LEU A 163 -13.97 -2.85 -8.76
CA LEU A 163 -14.39 -2.40 -7.45
C LEU A 163 -15.60 -1.45 -7.53
N ASN A 164 -16.53 -1.62 -6.59
CA ASN A 164 -17.52 -0.60 -6.27
C ASN A 164 -16.94 0.26 -5.13
N VAL A 165 -16.78 1.54 -5.36
CA VAL A 165 -16.06 2.48 -4.50
C VAL A 165 -17.03 3.48 -3.89
N MET A 166 -16.82 3.83 -2.63
CA MET A 166 -17.58 4.84 -1.91
C MET A 166 -16.69 6.05 -1.59
N THR A 167 -17.15 7.25 -1.90
CA THR A 167 -16.53 8.47 -1.37
C THR A 167 -16.76 8.53 0.13
N SER A 168 -15.68 8.43 0.90
CA SER A 168 -15.74 8.38 2.36
C SER A 168 -16.05 9.75 2.96
N SER A 169 -16.75 9.76 4.10
CA SER A 169 -16.87 10.97 4.93
C SER A 169 -15.59 11.29 5.71
N PHE A 170 -14.68 10.31 5.84
CA PHE A 170 -13.34 10.54 6.39
C PHE A 170 -12.44 11.11 5.30
N GLN A 171 -11.71 12.17 5.65
CA GLN A 171 -10.75 12.81 4.76
C GLN A 171 -9.33 12.32 5.04
N ARG A 172 -8.42 12.47 4.08
CA ARG A 172 -6.98 12.27 4.34
C ARG A 172 -6.51 13.25 5.41
N PRO A 173 -5.58 12.83 6.28
CA PRO A 173 -5.05 13.73 7.30
C PRO A 173 -4.49 15.02 6.69
N ASN A 174 -4.66 16.12 7.42
CA ASN A 174 -4.13 17.40 7.01
C ASN A 174 -2.59 17.39 7.00
N PRO A 175 -1.91 17.73 5.89
CA PRO A 175 -0.45 17.76 5.83
C PRO A 175 0.21 18.79 6.77
N LYS A 176 -0.59 19.71 7.34
CA LYS A 176 -0.13 20.63 8.41
C LYS A 176 -0.13 19.98 9.79
N SER A 177 -0.83 18.83 9.96
CA SER A 177 -0.88 18.11 11.24
C SER A 177 0.01 16.85 11.25
N CYS A 178 0.38 16.31 10.09
CA CYS A 178 1.25 15.15 10.02
C CYS A 178 1.92 15.04 8.63
N PHE A 179 2.97 14.25 8.54
CA PHE A 179 3.67 13.98 7.27
C PHE A 179 2.92 12.93 6.44
N VAL A 180 1.88 13.32 5.69
CA VAL A 180 1.05 12.40 4.89
C VAL A 180 1.84 11.61 3.84
N GLU A 181 2.98 12.14 3.39
CA GLU A 181 3.88 11.47 2.44
C GLU A 181 4.76 10.41 3.09
N ALA A 182 4.87 10.40 4.42
CA ALA A 182 5.58 9.36 5.18
C ALA A 182 4.64 8.17 5.47
N LYS A 183 5.15 6.96 5.29
CA LYS A 183 4.38 5.72 5.51
C LYS A 183 4.42 5.33 7.00
N VAL A 184 3.61 6.03 7.81
CA VAL A 184 3.56 5.93 9.27
C VAL A 184 2.43 5.01 9.71
N THR A 185 2.69 4.12 10.66
CA THR A 185 1.70 3.15 11.18
C THR A 185 0.42 3.82 11.69
N GLY A 186 0.54 4.90 12.46
CA GLY A 186 -0.58 5.63 13.02
C GLY A 186 -1.50 6.28 11.99
N HIS A 187 -1.01 6.64 10.80
CA HIS A 187 -1.83 7.22 9.74
C HIS A 187 -2.86 6.23 9.19
N TYR A 188 -2.59 4.91 9.32
CA TYR A 188 -3.49 3.86 8.84
C TYR A 188 -4.76 3.70 9.67
N THR A 189 -4.85 4.32 10.84
CA THR A 189 -6.12 4.44 11.58
C THR A 189 -7.17 5.13 10.72
N ASN A 190 -6.80 6.21 10.02
CA ASN A 190 -7.68 6.90 9.07
C ASN A 190 -8.12 5.99 7.91
N SER A 191 -7.18 5.24 7.34
CA SER A 191 -7.46 4.26 6.27
C SER A 191 -8.42 3.17 6.73
N ILE A 192 -8.22 2.63 7.94
CA ILE A 192 -9.09 1.60 8.54
C ILE A 192 -10.52 2.14 8.75
N LEU A 193 -10.67 3.37 9.24
CA LEU A 193 -11.98 4.00 9.43
C LEU A 193 -12.72 4.13 8.10
N ALA A 194 -12.06 4.63 7.06
CA ALA A 194 -12.64 4.79 5.73
C ALA A 194 -13.02 3.44 5.10
N THR A 195 -12.12 2.45 5.15
CA THR A 195 -12.41 1.09 4.65
C THR A 195 -13.59 0.47 5.37
N ASN A 196 -13.64 0.57 6.71
CA ASN A 196 -14.75 0.04 7.49
C ASN A 196 -16.08 0.74 7.16
N GLN A 197 -16.07 2.04 6.90
CA GLN A 197 -17.27 2.77 6.45
C GLN A 197 -17.76 2.22 5.11
N ALA A 198 -16.88 2.11 4.11
CA ALA A 198 -17.21 1.58 2.79
C ALA A 198 -17.75 0.15 2.87
N LYS A 199 -17.06 -0.74 3.59
CA LYS A 199 -17.48 -2.14 3.76
C LYS A 199 -18.85 -2.29 4.43
N ARG A 200 -19.15 -1.50 5.46
CA ARG A 200 -20.47 -1.49 6.13
C ARG A 200 -21.59 -0.98 5.22
N ALA A 201 -21.25 -0.09 4.27
CA ALA A 201 -22.18 0.41 3.27
C ALA A 201 -22.30 -0.50 2.03
N GLY A 202 -21.58 -1.64 1.99
CA GLY A 202 -21.65 -2.63 0.90
C GLY A 202 -20.72 -2.36 -0.27
N TYR A 203 -19.77 -1.44 -0.12
CA TYR A 203 -18.75 -1.13 -1.13
C TYR A 203 -17.46 -1.92 -0.91
N ASP A 204 -16.62 -1.99 -1.94
CA ASP A 204 -15.36 -2.74 -1.92
C ASP A 204 -14.20 -1.92 -1.36
N GLU A 205 -14.17 -0.62 -1.59
CA GLU A 205 -13.09 0.28 -1.17
C GLU A 205 -13.60 1.70 -0.97
N ALA A 206 -12.84 2.52 -0.24
CA ALA A 206 -13.11 3.93 0.01
C ALA A 206 -12.23 4.83 -0.85
N LEU A 207 -12.83 5.90 -1.40
CA LEU A 207 -12.15 7.05 -1.98
C LEU A 207 -12.15 8.17 -0.95
N LEU A 208 -10.97 8.68 -0.60
CA LEU A 208 -10.79 9.75 0.37
C LEU A 208 -10.54 11.08 -0.32
N LEU A 209 -11.17 12.12 0.19
CA LEU A 209 -10.90 13.50 -0.20
C LEU A 209 -9.83 14.11 0.69
N ASP A 210 -9.19 15.16 0.20
CA ASP A 210 -8.37 16.05 1.02
C ASP A 210 -9.25 17.04 1.82
N MET A 211 -8.63 17.86 2.65
CA MET A 211 -9.32 18.88 3.47
C MET A 211 -10.05 19.96 2.68
N ASN A 212 -9.77 20.09 1.38
CA ASN A 212 -10.40 21.07 0.49
C ASN A 212 -11.51 20.45 -0.38
N GLY A 213 -11.79 19.15 -0.20
CA GLY A 213 -12.79 18.42 -0.96
C GLY A 213 -12.33 17.90 -2.32
N HIS A 214 -11.01 17.95 -2.59
CA HIS A 214 -10.46 17.32 -3.78
C HIS A 214 -10.21 15.82 -3.54
N VAL A 215 -10.37 15.03 -4.58
CA VAL A 215 -10.00 13.60 -4.52
C VAL A 215 -8.51 13.47 -4.25
N ALA A 216 -8.17 12.68 -3.25
CA ALA A 216 -6.79 12.40 -2.85
C ALA A 216 -6.36 11.00 -3.30
N GLU A 217 -6.78 9.98 -2.58
CA GLU A 217 -6.39 8.59 -2.82
C GLU A 217 -7.41 7.62 -2.20
N GLY A 218 -7.29 6.34 -2.45
CA GLY A 218 -8.02 5.31 -1.70
C GLY A 218 -7.48 5.12 -0.30
N SER A 219 -8.06 4.20 0.48
CA SER A 219 -7.63 3.95 1.85
C SER A 219 -6.19 3.40 1.95
N GLY A 220 -5.72 2.68 0.94
CA GLY A 220 -4.38 2.11 0.89
C GLY A 220 -3.72 2.13 -0.49
N ALA A 221 -4.24 2.92 -1.44
CA ALA A 221 -3.80 2.95 -2.83
C ALA A 221 -4.01 4.34 -3.43
N ASN A 222 -3.15 4.75 -4.38
CA ASN A 222 -3.36 6.01 -5.10
C ASN A 222 -4.47 5.86 -6.16
N PHE A 223 -5.07 6.97 -6.53
CA PHE A 223 -6.19 7.02 -7.46
C PHE A 223 -5.80 7.66 -8.79
N PHE A 224 -6.30 7.06 -9.87
CA PHE A 224 -6.24 7.59 -11.23
C PHE A 224 -7.62 7.54 -11.87
N TYR A 225 -7.91 8.53 -12.70
CA TYR A 225 -9.01 8.43 -13.66
C TYR A 225 -8.54 8.79 -15.07
N GLU A 226 -9.21 8.24 -16.07
CA GLU A 226 -8.99 8.51 -17.48
C GLU A 226 -10.10 9.39 -18.03
N LYS A 227 -9.75 10.38 -18.83
CA LYS A 227 -10.66 11.18 -19.63
C LYS A 227 -10.00 11.58 -20.93
N ASP A 228 -10.64 11.29 -22.05
CA ASP A 228 -10.16 11.66 -23.40
C ASP A 228 -8.71 11.15 -23.66
N ASN A 229 -8.38 9.92 -23.28
CA ASN A 229 -7.05 9.29 -23.33
C ASN A 229 -5.96 9.99 -22.50
N ILE A 230 -6.33 10.79 -21.51
CA ILE A 230 -5.41 11.41 -20.56
C ILE A 230 -5.66 10.80 -19.17
N LEU A 231 -4.61 10.40 -18.49
CA LEU A 231 -4.66 9.94 -17.11
C LEU A 231 -4.48 11.12 -16.15
N PHE A 232 -5.36 11.21 -15.18
CA PHE A 232 -5.33 12.24 -14.14
C PHE A 232 -5.15 11.61 -12.77
N THR A 233 -4.35 12.24 -11.93
CA THR A 233 -4.13 11.82 -10.54
C THR A 233 -3.89 13.03 -9.64
N ALA A 234 -4.11 12.87 -8.33
CA ALA A 234 -3.88 13.93 -7.36
C ALA A 234 -2.39 14.32 -7.31
N PRO A 235 -2.06 15.63 -7.13
CA PRO A 235 -0.69 16.08 -6.98
C PRO A 235 -0.11 15.63 -5.63
N LYS A 236 1.22 15.69 -5.52
CA LYS A 236 1.94 15.44 -4.26
C LYS A 236 1.50 16.42 -3.17
N GLY A 237 1.75 16.05 -1.91
CA GLY A 237 1.48 16.87 -0.73
C GLY A 237 0.31 16.38 0.13
N ASN A 238 -0.78 15.90 -0.49
CA ASN A 238 -1.96 15.38 0.23
C ASN A 238 -2.13 13.85 0.12
N ILE A 239 -1.19 13.17 -0.52
CA ILE A 239 -1.20 11.72 -0.77
C ILE A 239 0.13 11.07 -0.42
N LEU A 240 0.12 9.76 -0.21
CA LEU A 240 1.36 9.00 -0.18
C LEU A 240 1.96 8.96 -1.60
N GLN A 241 3.26 9.19 -1.71
CA GLN A 241 3.97 9.05 -2.99
C GLN A 241 4.15 7.55 -3.30
N GLY A 242 3.15 6.97 -3.98
CA GLY A 242 3.12 5.55 -4.29
C GLY A 242 4.19 5.14 -5.29
N ILE A 243 4.88 4.02 -5.03
CA ILE A 243 5.87 3.45 -5.95
C ILE A 243 5.15 2.86 -7.18
N THR A 244 4.03 2.17 -6.98
CA THR A 244 3.18 1.74 -8.10
C THR A 244 2.64 2.94 -8.89
N ARG A 245 2.24 4.03 -8.21
CA ARG A 245 1.86 5.29 -8.89
C ARG A 245 2.98 5.80 -9.78
N GLN A 246 4.21 5.82 -9.31
CA GLN A 246 5.38 6.22 -10.11
C GLN A 246 5.60 5.29 -11.30
N THR A 247 5.40 4.00 -11.14
CA THR A 247 5.47 3.03 -12.24
C THR A 247 4.41 3.29 -13.30
N ILE A 248 3.20 3.76 -12.93
CA ILE A 248 2.19 4.18 -13.93
C ILE A 248 2.69 5.35 -14.78
N PHE A 249 3.40 6.33 -14.21
CA PHE A 249 4.00 7.42 -15.03
C PHE A 249 5.03 6.89 -16.01
N GLU A 250 5.88 5.94 -15.58
CA GLU A 250 6.89 5.31 -16.44
C GLU A 250 6.22 4.57 -17.61
N LEU A 251 5.23 3.72 -17.32
CA LEU A 251 4.50 2.96 -18.33
C LEU A 251 3.65 3.84 -19.25
N ALA A 252 2.95 4.82 -18.71
CA ALA A 252 2.15 5.75 -19.50
C ALA A 252 3.01 6.45 -20.55
N LYS A 253 4.22 6.89 -20.15
CA LYS A 253 5.18 7.47 -21.09
C LYS A 253 5.61 6.48 -22.17
N GLU A 254 5.87 5.23 -21.82
CA GLU A 254 6.26 4.17 -22.75
C GLU A 254 5.15 3.88 -23.78
N PHE A 255 3.88 3.85 -23.31
CA PHE A 255 2.71 3.60 -24.15
C PHE A 255 2.11 4.85 -24.81
N GLY A 256 2.72 6.01 -24.65
CA GLY A 256 2.29 7.26 -25.29
C GLY A 256 1.06 7.92 -24.64
N TYR A 257 0.72 7.55 -23.39
CA TYR A 257 -0.31 8.23 -22.62
C TYR A 257 0.23 9.45 -21.89
N GLN A 258 -0.57 10.52 -21.87
CA GLN A 258 -0.29 11.68 -21.04
C GLN A 258 -0.80 11.43 -19.62
N VAL A 259 0.00 11.76 -18.60
CA VAL A 259 -0.41 11.79 -17.19
C VAL A 259 -0.34 13.21 -16.68
N VAL A 260 -1.43 13.67 -16.05
CA VAL A 260 -1.55 15.03 -15.50
C VAL A 260 -1.82 14.97 -14.00
N GLU A 261 -0.95 15.60 -13.23
CA GLU A 261 -1.18 15.84 -11.81
C GLU A 261 -1.98 17.14 -11.64
N LYS A 262 -3.19 17.05 -11.08
CA LYS A 262 -4.02 18.21 -10.79
C LYS A 262 -4.96 17.96 -9.62
N TYR A 263 -5.49 19.01 -9.00
CA TYR A 263 -6.63 18.89 -8.11
C TYR A 263 -7.91 18.69 -8.91
N PHE A 264 -8.76 17.79 -8.46
CA PHE A 264 -10.05 17.49 -9.07
C PHE A 264 -11.06 17.03 -7.99
N THR A 265 -12.33 17.12 -8.28
CA THR A 265 -13.42 16.80 -7.38
C THR A 265 -14.08 15.47 -7.77
N PRO A 266 -14.94 14.87 -6.93
CA PRO A 266 -15.75 13.72 -7.33
C PRO A 266 -16.60 13.99 -8.58
N LYS A 267 -17.05 15.23 -8.80
CA LYS A 267 -17.82 15.59 -9.99
C LYS A 267 -17.03 15.44 -11.29
N ASP A 268 -15.73 15.70 -11.25
CA ASP A 268 -14.85 15.50 -12.40
C ASP A 268 -14.71 14.00 -12.69
N VAL A 269 -14.62 13.17 -11.63
CA VAL A 269 -14.49 11.72 -11.73
C VAL A 269 -15.76 11.06 -12.28
N TYR A 270 -16.95 11.57 -11.94
CA TYR A 270 -18.22 11.04 -12.49
C TYR A 270 -18.35 11.19 -14.01
N GLN A 271 -17.50 12.02 -14.63
CA GLN A 271 -17.43 12.21 -16.08
C GLN A 271 -16.27 11.45 -16.73
N ALA A 272 -15.56 10.63 -15.97
CA ALA A 272 -14.41 9.85 -16.44
C ALA A 272 -14.84 8.71 -17.37
N ASP A 273 -13.95 8.35 -18.28
CA ASP A 273 -14.10 7.17 -19.15
C ASP A 273 -13.69 5.88 -18.42
N GLY A 274 -12.83 5.99 -17.41
CA GLY A 274 -12.39 4.90 -16.56
C GLY A 274 -11.67 5.41 -15.30
N ALA A 275 -11.53 4.54 -14.31
CA ALA A 275 -10.77 4.83 -13.10
C ALA A 275 -10.15 3.57 -12.50
N PHE A 276 -9.06 3.73 -11.77
CA PHE A 276 -8.37 2.62 -11.11
C PHE A 276 -7.57 3.07 -9.89
N PHE A 277 -7.31 2.14 -9.00
CA PHE A 277 -6.37 2.30 -7.90
C PHE A 277 -5.01 1.66 -8.21
N THR A 278 -3.96 2.21 -7.60
CA THR A 278 -2.59 1.68 -7.68
C THR A 278 -1.93 1.59 -6.32
N GLY A 279 -1.34 0.44 -6.01
CA GLY A 279 -0.63 0.23 -4.75
C GLY A 279 0.07 -1.11 -4.74
N THR A 280 1.07 -1.29 -3.89
CA THR A 280 1.84 -2.54 -3.86
C THR A 280 0.97 -3.75 -3.51
N ALA A 281 0.04 -3.61 -2.54
CA ALA A 281 -0.87 -4.69 -2.17
C ALA A 281 -2.03 -4.84 -3.17
N ALA A 282 -2.52 -3.72 -3.71
CA ALA A 282 -3.65 -3.66 -4.65
C ALA A 282 -3.21 -3.93 -6.10
N GLU A 283 -1.91 -3.77 -6.39
CA GLU A 283 -1.36 -3.73 -7.75
C GLU A 283 -2.06 -2.63 -8.57
N VAL A 284 -2.75 -2.99 -9.64
CA VAL A 284 -3.65 -2.10 -10.39
C VAL A 284 -5.05 -2.68 -10.31
N ALA A 285 -5.97 -1.97 -9.69
CA ALA A 285 -7.34 -2.43 -9.47
C ALA A 285 -8.34 -1.49 -10.16
N GLY A 286 -9.04 -2.01 -11.17
CA GLY A 286 -10.05 -1.27 -11.93
C GLY A 286 -11.28 -0.95 -11.06
N ILE A 287 -11.89 0.21 -11.30
CA ILE A 287 -13.09 0.66 -10.61
C ILE A 287 -14.29 0.50 -11.54
N LYS A 288 -15.34 -0.13 -11.03
CA LYS A 288 -16.61 -0.36 -11.74
C LYS A 288 -17.57 0.82 -11.53
N SER A 289 -17.66 1.28 -10.28
CA SER A 289 -18.56 2.37 -9.92
C SER A 289 -18.02 3.15 -8.73
N ILE A 290 -18.43 4.44 -8.64
CA ILE A 290 -18.17 5.31 -7.50
C ILE A 290 -19.52 5.87 -7.03
N ASP A 291 -19.80 5.67 -5.71
CA ASP A 291 -21.00 6.13 -5.01
C ASP A 291 -22.35 5.53 -5.48
N TYR A 292 -22.32 4.42 -6.24
CA TYR A 292 -23.55 3.75 -6.72
C TYR A 292 -23.41 2.21 -6.80
#